data_0d7372241c9f6d13e30f35109956da07
#
_entry.id   0d7372241c9f6d13e30f35109956da07
#
_cell.length_a   1.000
_cell.length_b   1.000
_cell.length_c   1.000
_cell.angle_alpha   90.00
_cell.angle_beta   90.00
_cell.angle_gamma   90.00
#
_symmetry.space_group_name_H-M   'P 1'
#
loop_
_entity.id
_entity.type
_entity.pdbx_description
1 polymer ?
#
loop_
_entity_poly.entity_id
_entity_poly.type
_entity_poly.pdbx_seq_one_letter_code
_entity_poly.pdbx_strand_id
1 'polypeptide(L)'
;MKPNPSTSSDISFDDFQSQILKDYEVAVTSRECSLLGRREVLTGKAKFGIFGDGKELPQLAMARSFQDGDFRSGYYRDQTFMMALGLLNPKQFFHGLYATTDMEKEPMSAGRQMGGHFTTHSLNEDGTWKDLTKQKNSSADISCTAGQMPRLLGLAQASKIYRNVEGIDSTLFSKNGNEVAWGTIGNASTSEGHFFEAFNAAGVLQVPMVICIWDDEYGISVPAEFHTTKGNISEVLSGFQRDDKNKGYEILKVKGWDYTALIHTFENASDIARENHVPVMIHVTELTQPQGHSTSGSHERYKSSERLEWEKENDCNKRFREWILQNKIATEEELKNLEKGIK
;
A
#
# COMPACT_ATOMS: atom_id res chain seq x y z
N MET A 1 -12.43 -29.77 4.11
CA MET A 1 -13.00 -29.50 2.79
C MET A 1 -11.86 -29.49 1.77
N LYS A 2 -12.01 -30.15 0.64
CA LYS A 2 -10.99 -30.12 -0.42
C LYS A 2 -11.01 -28.72 -1.04
N PRO A 3 -9.85 -28.10 -1.36
CA PRO A 3 -9.83 -26.83 -2.06
C PRO A 3 -10.50 -27.00 -3.43
N ASN A 4 -11.43 -26.12 -3.72
CA ASN A 4 -12.02 -25.98 -5.04
C ASN A 4 -10.89 -25.50 -5.98
N PRO A 5 -10.64 -26.14 -7.13
CA PRO A 5 -9.67 -25.60 -8.07
C PRO A 5 -10.28 -24.34 -8.68
N SER A 6 -9.87 -23.18 -8.19
CA SER A 6 -10.05 -21.94 -8.93
C SER A 6 -9.40 -22.14 -10.29
N THR A 7 -10.16 -21.93 -11.35
CA THR A 7 -9.71 -21.89 -12.72
C THR A 7 -8.56 -20.89 -12.87
N SER A 8 -7.33 -21.36 -12.69
CA SER A 8 -6.17 -20.69 -13.25
C SER A 8 -6.34 -20.79 -14.77
N SER A 9 -6.81 -19.71 -15.39
CA SER A 9 -6.57 -19.55 -16.82
C SER A 9 -5.05 -19.62 -16.98
N ASP A 10 -4.55 -20.61 -17.70
CA ASP A 10 -3.14 -20.72 -18.04
C ASP A 10 -2.73 -19.41 -18.73
N ILE A 11 -2.08 -18.51 -17.98
CA ILE A 11 -1.53 -17.26 -18.52
C ILE A 11 -0.36 -17.69 -19.42
N SER A 12 -0.28 -17.18 -20.64
CA SER A 12 0.87 -17.43 -21.51
C SER A 12 2.16 -16.90 -20.85
N PHE A 13 3.31 -17.48 -21.18
CA PHE A 13 4.59 -16.98 -20.68
C PHE A 13 4.81 -15.53 -21.07
N ASP A 14 4.41 -15.12 -22.28
CA ASP A 14 4.55 -13.75 -22.77
C ASP A 14 3.68 -12.76 -21.97
N ASP A 15 2.47 -13.14 -21.62
CA ASP A 15 1.59 -12.32 -20.76
C ASP A 15 2.16 -12.20 -19.35
N PHE A 16 2.65 -13.30 -18.79
CA PHE A 16 3.31 -13.31 -17.48
C PHE A 16 4.56 -12.40 -17.48
N GLN A 17 5.43 -12.56 -18.48
CA GLN A 17 6.63 -11.72 -18.66
C GLN A 17 6.25 -10.25 -18.77
N SER A 18 5.28 -9.91 -19.62
CA SER A 18 4.79 -8.55 -19.82
C SER A 18 4.30 -7.93 -18.51
N GLN A 19 3.56 -8.69 -17.71
CA GLN A 19 3.03 -8.25 -16.43
C GLN A 19 4.16 -7.98 -15.41
N ILE A 20 5.17 -8.85 -15.35
CA ILE A 20 6.32 -8.68 -14.45
C ILE A 20 7.14 -7.45 -14.84
N LEU A 21 7.39 -7.25 -16.14
CA LEU A 21 8.15 -6.10 -16.62
C LEU A 21 7.39 -4.78 -16.39
N LYS A 22 6.06 -4.79 -16.50
CA LYS A 22 5.24 -3.64 -16.14
C LYS A 22 5.34 -3.30 -14.64
N ASP A 23 5.30 -4.30 -13.77
CA ASP A 23 5.51 -4.09 -12.34
C ASP A 23 6.91 -3.52 -12.05
N TYR A 24 7.92 -4.05 -12.71
CA TYR A 24 9.29 -3.55 -12.57
C TYR A 24 9.41 -2.09 -13.04
N GLU A 25 8.81 -1.75 -14.19
CA GLU A 25 8.73 -0.37 -14.69
C GLU A 25 8.10 0.57 -13.66
N VAL A 26 6.98 0.20 -13.06
CA VAL A 26 6.31 0.99 -12.02
C VAL A 26 7.18 1.13 -10.78
N ALA A 27 7.82 0.05 -10.32
CA ALA A 27 8.72 0.07 -9.16
C ALA A 27 9.90 1.03 -9.38
N VAL A 28 10.56 0.94 -10.53
CA VAL A 28 11.68 1.83 -10.88
C VAL A 28 11.20 3.26 -11.04
N THR A 29 10.08 3.51 -11.72
CA THR A 29 9.50 4.85 -11.90
C THR A 29 9.20 5.51 -10.55
N SER A 30 8.57 4.78 -9.63
CA SER A 30 8.27 5.28 -8.29
C SER A 30 9.55 5.61 -7.51
N ARG A 31 10.58 4.76 -7.60
CA ARG A 31 11.88 5.00 -6.98
C ARG A 31 12.56 6.25 -7.56
N GLU A 32 12.61 6.41 -8.87
CA GLU A 32 13.19 7.59 -9.50
C GLU A 32 12.44 8.88 -9.12
N CYS A 33 11.10 8.82 -8.99
CA CYS A 33 10.30 9.93 -8.46
C CYS A 33 10.72 10.29 -7.03
N SER A 34 10.97 9.31 -6.16
CA SER A 34 11.46 9.56 -4.79
C SER A 34 12.83 10.21 -4.78
N LEU A 35 13.77 9.69 -5.57
CA LEU A 35 15.15 10.20 -5.67
C LEU A 35 15.17 11.64 -6.19
N LEU A 36 14.44 11.89 -7.29
CA LEU A 36 14.34 13.22 -7.88
C LEU A 36 13.59 14.18 -6.93
N GLY A 37 12.49 13.74 -6.33
CA GLY A 37 11.71 14.54 -5.38
C GLY A 37 12.55 14.98 -4.19
N ARG A 38 13.37 14.08 -3.62
CA ARG A 38 14.31 14.42 -2.55
C ARG A 38 15.31 15.48 -3.01
N ARG A 39 15.87 15.34 -4.19
CA ARG A 39 16.80 16.32 -4.76
C ARG A 39 16.15 17.70 -4.92
N GLU A 40 14.91 17.76 -5.41
CA GLU A 40 14.16 19.01 -5.58
C GLU A 40 13.90 19.73 -4.25
N VAL A 41 13.66 18.98 -3.17
CA VAL A 41 13.53 19.56 -1.82
C VAL A 41 14.90 20.04 -1.29
N LEU A 42 15.94 19.22 -1.39
CA LEU A 42 17.27 19.58 -0.87
C LEU A 42 17.91 20.77 -1.63
N THR A 43 17.53 20.99 -2.88
CA THR A 43 17.94 22.17 -3.67
C THR A 43 17.02 23.38 -3.47
N GLY A 44 16.01 23.29 -2.59
CA GLY A 44 15.12 24.39 -2.24
C GLY A 44 13.98 24.68 -3.22
N LYS A 45 13.81 23.87 -4.26
CA LYS A 45 12.72 24.04 -5.25
C LYS A 45 11.38 23.57 -4.72
N ALA A 46 11.37 22.56 -3.86
CA ALA A 46 10.19 22.15 -3.09
C ALA A 46 10.46 22.32 -1.58
N LYS A 47 9.42 22.37 -0.76
CA LYS A 47 9.56 22.73 0.65
C LYS A 47 9.76 21.53 1.57
N PHE A 48 9.11 20.41 1.28
CA PHE A 48 9.15 19.19 2.07
C PHE A 48 8.83 17.98 1.20
N GLY A 49 9.46 16.85 1.51
CA GLY A 49 9.19 15.58 0.83
C GLY A 49 9.26 14.41 1.80
N ILE A 50 8.32 13.51 1.63
CA ILE A 50 8.24 12.22 2.30
C ILE A 50 7.79 11.21 1.24
N PHE A 51 8.58 10.15 1.05
CA PHE A 51 8.44 9.29 -0.12
C PHE A 51 8.29 7.82 0.27
N GLY A 52 7.77 7.01 -0.65
CA GLY A 52 7.48 5.61 -0.45
C GLY A 52 8.60 4.65 -0.86
N ASP A 53 9.82 5.16 -1.07
CA ASP A 53 10.96 4.33 -1.45
C ASP A 53 11.26 3.21 -0.44
N GLY A 54 11.63 2.03 -0.96
CA GLY A 54 11.85 0.81 -0.18
C GLY A 54 10.58 0.01 0.12
N LYS A 55 9.43 0.44 -0.38
CA LYS A 55 8.12 -0.19 -0.18
C LYS A 55 7.38 -0.47 -1.49
N GLU A 56 8.14 -0.52 -2.61
CA GLU A 56 7.56 -0.66 -3.94
C GLU A 56 6.87 -2.01 -4.15
N LEU A 57 7.54 -3.11 -3.83
CA LEU A 57 7.02 -4.45 -4.11
C LEU A 57 5.72 -4.78 -3.38
N PRO A 58 5.59 -4.58 -2.06
CA PRO A 58 4.33 -4.88 -1.39
C PRO A 58 3.18 -3.98 -1.88
N GLN A 59 3.47 -2.76 -2.34
CA GLN A 59 2.45 -1.90 -2.94
C GLN A 59 2.01 -2.39 -4.32
N LEU A 60 2.91 -2.98 -5.12
CA LEU A 60 2.55 -3.67 -6.37
C LEU A 60 1.66 -4.88 -6.09
N ALA A 61 2.01 -5.72 -5.11
CA ALA A 61 1.20 -6.86 -4.72
C ALA A 61 -0.21 -6.45 -4.24
N MET A 62 -0.30 -5.38 -3.44
CA MET A 62 -1.57 -4.79 -3.04
C MET A 62 -2.38 -4.32 -4.26
N ALA A 63 -1.74 -3.64 -5.21
CA ALA A 63 -2.43 -3.14 -6.41
C ALA A 63 -2.98 -4.25 -7.30
N ARG A 64 -2.30 -5.40 -7.39
CA ARG A 64 -2.78 -6.57 -8.13
C ARG A 64 -4.04 -7.19 -7.52
N SER A 65 -4.16 -7.14 -6.20
CA SER A 65 -5.31 -7.69 -5.47
C SER A 65 -6.47 -6.70 -5.33
N PHE A 66 -6.25 -5.42 -5.65
CA PHE A 66 -7.23 -4.35 -5.53
C PHE A 66 -8.19 -4.33 -6.71
N GLN A 67 -9.48 -4.54 -6.47
CA GLN A 67 -10.51 -4.62 -7.50
C GLN A 67 -11.29 -3.31 -7.67
N ASP A 68 -12.06 -3.19 -8.77
CA ASP A 68 -13.02 -2.10 -8.93
C ASP A 68 -14.09 -2.19 -7.83
N GLY A 69 -14.41 -1.05 -7.25
CA GLY A 69 -15.29 -0.95 -6.10
C GLY A 69 -14.55 -0.93 -4.75
N ASP A 70 -13.38 -1.54 -4.65
CA ASP A 70 -12.58 -1.50 -3.43
C ASP A 70 -12.20 -0.06 -3.04
N PHE A 71 -12.01 0.15 -1.73
CA PHE A 71 -11.61 1.44 -1.19
C PHE A 71 -10.26 1.34 -0.48
N ARG A 72 -9.38 2.29 -0.77
CA ARG A 72 -8.18 2.53 0.01
C ARG A 72 -8.44 3.61 1.07
N SER A 73 -7.99 3.38 2.30
CA SER A 73 -7.79 4.38 3.35
C SER A 73 -6.34 4.25 3.84
N GLY A 74 -5.43 4.92 3.14
CA GLY A 74 -3.99 4.77 3.29
C GLY A 74 -3.30 6.02 3.80
N TYR A 75 -2.00 6.10 3.55
CA TYR A 75 -1.17 7.20 4.00
C TYR A 75 -0.10 7.59 2.94
N TYR A 76 0.68 8.59 3.24
CA TYR A 76 1.56 9.33 2.33
C TYR A 76 2.66 8.51 1.61
N ARG A 77 2.92 7.24 1.96
CA ARG A 77 3.94 6.43 1.29
C ARG A 77 3.40 5.56 0.15
N ASP A 78 2.10 5.60 -0.14
CA ASP A 78 1.44 4.70 -1.09
C ASP A 78 1.58 5.14 -2.56
N GLN A 79 2.60 5.90 -2.90
CA GLN A 79 2.80 6.41 -4.27
C GLN A 79 2.93 5.30 -5.32
N THR A 80 3.63 4.20 -5.00
CA THR A 80 3.79 3.08 -5.93
C THR A 80 2.46 2.38 -6.18
N PHE A 81 1.65 2.18 -5.15
CA PHE A 81 0.31 1.65 -5.27
C PHE A 81 -0.58 2.50 -6.18
N MET A 82 -0.57 3.83 -5.99
CA MET A 82 -1.34 4.75 -6.81
C MET A 82 -0.87 4.76 -8.28
N MET A 83 0.45 4.66 -8.51
CA MET A 83 1.02 4.53 -9.86
C MET A 83 0.65 3.20 -10.51
N ALA A 84 0.70 2.09 -9.77
CA ALA A 84 0.35 0.76 -10.26
C ALA A 84 -1.12 0.66 -10.68
N LEU A 85 -2.02 1.36 -10.00
CA LEU A 85 -3.44 1.48 -10.36
C LEU A 85 -3.71 2.47 -11.52
N GLY A 86 -2.70 3.20 -11.99
CA GLY A 86 -2.88 4.24 -13.00
C GLY A 86 -3.58 5.50 -12.48
N LEU A 87 -3.68 5.67 -11.17
CA LEU A 87 -4.30 6.82 -10.51
C LEU A 87 -3.34 7.98 -10.28
N LEU A 88 -2.05 7.75 -10.41
CA LEU A 88 -0.98 8.73 -10.26
C LEU A 88 0.06 8.52 -11.35
N ASN A 89 0.50 9.58 -11.99
CA ASN A 89 1.65 9.55 -12.88
C ASN A 89 2.77 10.47 -12.37
N PRO A 90 4.03 10.37 -12.91
CA PRO A 90 5.14 11.19 -12.45
C PRO A 90 4.88 12.70 -12.50
N LYS A 91 4.18 13.20 -13.52
CA LYS A 91 3.85 14.63 -13.62
C LYS A 91 2.95 15.07 -12.46
N GLN A 92 1.88 14.34 -12.19
CA GLN A 92 0.98 14.60 -11.07
C GLN A 92 1.70 14.50 -9.72
N PHE A 93 2.60 13.52 -9.55
CA PHE A 93 3.44 13.40 -8.36
C PHE A 93 4.26 14.68 -8.11
N PHE A 94 4.93 15.22 -9.14
CA PHE A 94 5.70 16.46 -9.00
C PHE A 94 4.81 17.70 -8.87
N HIS A 95 3.64 17.73 -9.51
CA HIS A 95 2.67 18.81 -9.27
C HIS A 95 2.19 18.83 -7.80
N GLY A 96 1.97 17.67 -7.18
CA GLY A 96 1.70 17.56 -5.75
C GLY A 96 2.87 18.05 -4.89
N LEU A 97 4.10 17.65 -5.25
CA LEU A 97 5.32 18.08 -4.53
C LEU A 97 5.54 19.59 -4.57
N TYR A 98 5.21 20.23 -5.69
CA TYR A 98 5.32 21.69 -5.89
C TYR A 98 4.07 22.47 -5.43
N ALA A 99 3.07 21.79 -4.88
CA ALA A 99 1.81 22.40 -4.44
C ALA A 99 1.12 23.20 -5.57
N THR A 100 1.05 22.62 -6.77
CA THR A 100 0.37 23.22 -7.92
C THR A 100 -1.12 23.35 -7.64
N THR A 101 -1.69 24.55 -7.86
CA THR A 101 -3.09 24.85 -7.57
C THR A 101 -4.06 24.57 -8.72
N ASP A 102 -3.55 24.14 -9.85
CA ASP A 102 -4.30 23.79 -11.06
C ASP A 102 -4.81 22.34 -10.93
N MET A 103 -6.12 22.15 -10.85
CA MET A 103 -6.76 20.84 -10.67
C MET A 103 -6.60 19.90 -11.87
N GLU A 104 -6.36 20.39 -13.07
CA GLU A 104 -6.08 19.54 -14.23
C GLU A 104 -4.70 18.88 -14.12
N LYS A 105 -3.74 19.56 -13.49
CA LYS A 105 -2.36 19.10 -13.30
C LYS A 105 -2.17 18.34 -12.01
N GLU A 106 -2.82 18.79 -10.92
CA GLU A 106 -2.81 18.16 -9.61
C GLU A 106 -4.25 17.87 -9.16
N PRO A 107 -4.85 16.75 -9.64
CA PRO A 107 -6.25 16.46 -9.38
C PRO A 107 -6.53 15.96 -7.96
N MET A 108 -5.51 15.61 -7.17
CA MET A 108 -5.68 15.03 -5.83
C MET A 108 -6.16 16.09 -4.83
N SER A 109 -5.52 17.26 -4.80
CA SER A 109 -5.79 18.28 -3.79
C SER A 109 -5.74 19.73 -4.29
N ALA A 110 -5.32 19.97 -5.52
CA ALA A 110 -5.01 21.30 -6.05
C ALA A 110 -4.02 22.05 -5.15
N GLY A 111 -2.96 21.37 -4.71
CA GLY A 111 -1.91 21.92 -3.88
C GLY A 111 -2.31 22.22 -2.42
N ARG A 112 -3.50 21.79 -1.96
CA ARG A 112 -3.98 22.03 -0.60
C ARG A 112 -3.44 21.04 0.41
N GLN A 113 -2.97 19.88 -0.05
CA GLN A 113 -2.34 18.85 0.77
C GLN A 113 -0.82 18.84 0.54
N MET A 114 -0.09 18.31 1.50
CA MET A 114 1.32 17.99 1.34
C MET A 114 1.51 16.93 0.25
N GLY A 115 2.59 16.97 -0.50
CA GLY A 115 2.93 15.92 -1.47
C GLY A 115 2.89 14.53 -0.84
N GLY A 116 2.40 13.54 -1.58
CA GLY A 116 2.19 12.18 -1.07
C GLY A 116 0.80 11.93 -0.45
N HIS A 117 -0.10 12.90 -0.50
CA HIS A 117 -1.49 12.71 -0.08
C HIS A 117 -2.37 12.46 -1.30
N PHE A 118 -3.02 11.32 -1.34
CA PHE A 118 -3.76 10.82 -2.49
C PHE A 118 -5.26 10.74 -2.21
N THR A 119 -6.05 10.88 -3.27
CA THR A 119 -7.51 10.73 -3.24
C THR A 119 -8.05 10.41 -4.63
N THR A 120 -9.26 9.86 -4.69
CA THR A 120 -10.08 9.83 -5.91
C THR A 120 -11.37 10.59 -5.68
N HIS A 121 -11.93 11.16 -6.74
CA HIS A 121 -13.19 11.89 -6.64
C HIS A 121 -14.38 10.93 -6.74
N SER A 122 -15.29 11.01 -5.77
CA SER A 122 -16.51 10.21 -5.71
C SER A 122 -17.71 10.88 -6.38
N LEU A 123 -17.61 12.18 -6.68
CA LEU A 123 -18.67 12.97 -7.31
C LEU A 123 -18.28 13.39 -8.72
N ASN A 124 -19.28 13.54 -9.57
CA ASN A 124 -19.19 14.21 -10.85
C ASN A 124 -19.16 15.74 -10.65
N GLU A 125 -18.88 16.50 -11.69
CA GLU A 125 -18.83 17.98 -11.65
C GLU A 125 -20.16 18.62 -11.27
N ASP A 126 -21.27 17.96 -11.60
CA ASP A 126 -22.62 18.39 -11.26
C ASP A 126 -23.05 18.03 -9.82
N GLY A 127 -22.17 17.40 -9.03
CA GLY A 127 -22.41 16.99 -7.66
C GLY A 127 -23.13 15.66 -7.51
N THR A 128 -23.46 14.97 -8.58
CA THR A 128 -24.02 13.60 -8.51
C THR A 128 -22.94 12.56 -8.20
N TRP A 129 -23.34 11.42 -7.61
CA TRP A 129 -22.43 10.34 -7.35
C TRP A 129 -21.95 9.66 -8.63
N LYS A 130 -20.66 9.37 -8.69
CA LYS A 130 -20.09 8.42 -9.66
C LYS A 130 -20.52 7.00 -9.31
N ASP A 131 -20.45 6.10 -10.27
CA ASP A 131 -20.57 4.67 -10.02
C ASP A 131 -19.26 4.16 -9.40
N LEU A 132 -19.22 4.15 -8.06
CA LEU A 132 -18.02 3.75 -7.30
C LEU A 132 -17.70 2.27 -7.45
N THR A 133 -18.63 1.47 -7.95
CA THR A 133 -18.43 0.03 -8.20
C THR A 133 -17.59 -0.25 -9.46
N LYS A 134 -17.35 0.77 -10.29
CA LYS A 134 -16.62 0.69 -11.56
C LYS A 134 -15.29 1.43 -11.57
N GLN A 135 -14.85 1.91 -10.41
CA GLN A 135 -13.57 2.60 -10.29
C GLN A 135 -12.76 2.08 -9.10
N LYS A 136 -11.46 2.31 -9.14
CA LYS A 136 -10.57 2.17 -7.99
C LYS A 136 -10.79 3.37 -7.07
N ASN A 137 -11.15 3.14 -5.79
CA ASN A 137 -11.49 4.23 -4.90
C ASN A 137 -10.39 4.46 -3.86
N SER A 138 -10.05 5.70 -3.62
CA SER A 138 -9.16 6.11 -2.53
C SER A 138 -9.79 7.28 -1.79
N SER A 139 -10.08 7.10 -0.51
CA SER A 139 -10.45 8.22 0.34
C SER A 139 -9.26 9.16 0.53
N ALA A 140 -9.52 10.45 0.71
CA ALA A 140 -8.47 11.46 0.86
C ALA A 140 -7.54 11.13 2.04
N ASP A 141 -6.24 11.11 1.79
CA ASP A 141 -5.27 10.89 2.86
C ASP A 141 -5.31 12.02 3.89
N ILE A 142 -4.97 11.68 5.12
CA ILE A 142 -4.87 12.61 6.24
C ILE A 142 -3.47 12.51 6.84
N SER A 143 -2.95 13.64 7.30
CA SER A 143 -1.58 13.72 7.83
C SER A 143 -1.44 13.18 9.26
N CYS A 144 -2.54 13.13 10.03
CA CYS A 144 -2.52 12.62 11.39
C CYS A 144 -2.15 11.13 11.41
N THR A 145 -1.13 10.78 12.15
CA THR A 145 -0.61 9.42 12.30
C THR A 145 -1.72 8.45 12.71
N ALA A 146 -1.90 7.38 11.94
CA ALA A 146 -2.95 6.37 12.07
C ALA A 146 -4.41 6.90 11.98
N GLY A 147 -4.64 8.18 11.70
CA GLY A 147 -5.99 8.78 11.61
C GLY A 147 -6.86 8.16 10.51
N GLN A 148 -6.27 7.45 9.54
CA GLN A 148 -6.98 6.72 8.50
C GLN A 148 -7.68 5.44 9.02
N MET A 149 -7.28 4.89 10.18
CA MET A 149 -7.76 3.60 10.69
C MET A 149 -9.27 3.59 11.01
N PRO A 150 -9.85 4.57 11.72
CA PRO A 150 -11.29 4.60 11.96
C PRO A 150 -12.10 4.69 10.67
N ARG A 151 -11.64 5.45 9.67
CA ARG A 151 -12.30 5.53 8.37
C ARG A 151 -12.21 4.22 7.60
N LEU A 152 -11.07 3.53 7.64
CA LEU A 152 -10.89 2.20 7.07
C LEU A 152 -11.94 1.23 7.61
N LEU A 153 -12.13 1.22 8.94
CA LEU A 153 -13.15 0.42 9.60
C LEU A 153 -14.57 0.78 9.09
N GLY A 154 -14.87 2.07 8.95
CA GLY A 154 -16.16 2.53 8.45
C GLY A 154 -16.44 2.09 7.01
N LEU A 155 -15.44 2.14 6.14
CA LEU A 155 -15.54 1.66 4.75
C LEU A 155 -15.80 0.15 4.70
N ALA A 156 -15.07 -0.63 5.50
CA ALA A 156 -15.29 -2.07 5.59
C ALA A 156 -16.67 -2.42 6.18
N GLN A 157 -17.13 -1.66 7.18
CA GLN A 157 -18.45 -1.83 7.76
C GLN A 157 -19.57 -1.52 6.75
N ALA A 158 -19.37 -0.54 5.86
CA ALA A 158 -20.31 -0.23 4.78
C ALA A 158 -20.52 -1.45 3.86
N SER A 159 -19.45 -2.11 3.41
CA SER A 159 -19.56 -3.34 2.60
C SER A 159 -20.35 -4.43 3.31
N LYS A 160 -20.10 -4.61 4.62
CA LYS A 160 -20.88 -5.55 5.41
C LYS A 160 -22.36 -5.19 5.50
N ILE A 161 -22.68 -3.90 5.65
CA ILE A 161 -24.08 -3.43 5.69
C ILE A 161 -24.75 -3.69 4.34
N TYR A 162 -24.10 -3.35 3.23
CA TYR A 162 -24.63 -3.62 1.89
C TYR A 162 -24.88 -5.09 1.62
N ARG A 163 -24.11 -6.02 2.21
CA ARG A 163 -24.33 -7.46 2.09
C ARG A 163 -25.51 -7.98 2.91
N ASN A 164 -25.75 -7.42 4.08
CA ASN A 164 -26.61 -8.01 5.08
C ASN A 164 -27.92 -7.27 5.36
N VAL A 165 -28.07 -6.03 4.89
CA VAL A 165 -29.26 -5.21 5.14
C VAL A 165 -30.04 -5.01 3.85
N GLU A 166 -31.26 -5.53 3.81
CA GLU A 166 -32.17 -5.38 2.68
C GLU A 166 -32.72 -3.96 2.56
N GLY A 167 -33.09 -3.56 1.34
CA GLY A 167 -33.77 -2.29 1.07
C GLY A 167 -32.87 -1.04 1.01
N ILE A 168 -31.55 -1.21 1.12
CA ILE A 168 -30.60 -0.12 0.91
C ILE A 168 -30.27 -0.02 -0.58
N ASP A 169 -30.46 1.16 -1.17
CA ASP A 169 -29.98 1.42 -2.53
C ASP A 169 -28.43 1.51 -2.52
N SER A 170 -27.81 0.47 -3.02
CA SER A 170 -26.37 0.35 -3.13
C SER A 170 -25.86 0.40 -4.57
N THR A 171 -26.72 0.69 -5.54
CA THR A 171 -26.43 0.52 -6.97
C THR A 171 -25.13 1.20 -7.43
N LEU A 172 -24.83 2.39 -6.89
CA LEU A 172 -23.63 3.14 -7.22
C LEU A 172 -22.45 2.89 -6.23
N PHE A 173 -22.67 2.15 -5.15
CA PHE A 173 -21.73 2.07 -4.03
C PHE A 173 -21.19 0.68 -3.78
N SER A 174 -21.93 -0.36 -4.13
CA SER A 174 -21.53 -1.74 -3.81
C SER A 174 -22.13 -2.77 -4.75
N LYS A 175 -21.35 -3.80 -5.04
CA LYS A 175 -21.78 -5.05 -5.68
C LYS A 175 -21.97 -6.12 -4.61
N ASN A 176 -23.10 -6.06 -3.92
CA ASN A 176 -23.48 -7.05 -2.89
C ASN A 176 -22.46 -7.16 -1.73
N GLY A 177 -21.83 -6.04 -1.35
CA GLY A 177 -20.87 -6.01 -0.25
C GLY A 177 -19.62 -6.84 -0.50
N ASN A 178 -19.19 -6.94 -1.77
CA ASN A 178 -17.98 -7.68 -2.16
C ASN A 178 -16.71 -6.82 -2.06
N GLU A 179 -16.84 -5.51 -1.84
CA GLU A 179 -15.74 -4.58 -1.79
C GLU A 179 -14.91 -4.77 -0.52
N VAL A 180 -13.59 -4.76 -0.68
CA VAL A 180 -12.64 -4.80 0.42
C VAL A 180 -12.15 -3.39 0.73
N ALA A 181 -12.05 -3.05 2.00
CA ALA A 181 -11.41 -1.84 2.44
C ALA A 181 -9.93 -2.12 2.78
N TRP A 182 -9.03 -1.47 2.04
CA TRP A 182 -7.59 -1.64 2.15
C TRP A 182 -6.98 -0.47 2.92
N GLY A 183 -6.24 -0.76 3.97
CA GLY A 183 -5.54 0.23 4.77
C GLY A 183 -4.04 -0.01 4.79
N THR A 184 -3.27 1.06 4.78
CA THR A 184 -1.82 1.02 4.91
C THR A 184 -1.37 1.86 6.09
N ILE A 185 -0.34 1.40 6.80
CA ILE A 185 0.18 2.07 8.00
C ILE A 185 1.64 1.69 8.22
N GLY A 186 2.45 2.62 8.72
CA GLY A 186 3.82 2.31 9.16
C GLY A 186 3.83 1.61 10.53
N ASN A 187 4.86 0.80 10.78
CA ASN A 187 5.01 0.06 12.03
C ASN A 187 4.93 0.95 13.28
N ALA A 188 5.63 2.07 13.33
CA ALA A 188 5.58 2.98 14.47
C ALA A 188 4.19 3.59 14.70
N SER A 189 3.44 3.83 13.63
CA SER A 189 2.09 4.37 13.70
C SER A 189 1.08 3.41 14.32
N THR A 190 1.41 2.11 14.42
CA THR A 190 0.57 1.13 15.13
C THR A 190 0.55 1.34 16.65
N SER A 191 1.42 2.20 17.17
CA SER A 191 1.41 2.59 18.60
C SER A 191 0.35 3.62 18.96
N GLU A 192 -0.34 4.21 17.97
CA GLU A 192 -1.43 5.15 18.23
C GLU A 192 -2.69 4.44 18.75
N GLY A 193 -3.39 5.07 19.72
CA GLY A 193 -4.56 4.47 20.37
C GLY A 193 -5.66 4.05 19.42
N HIS A 194 -6.01 4.92 18.47
CA HIS A 194 -7.06 4.63 17.49
C HIS A 194 -6.71 3.52 16.47
N PHE A 195 -5.43 3.12 16.34
CA PHE A 195 -5.09 1.89 15.64
C PHE A 195 -5.65 0.67 16.40
N PHE A 196 -5.39 0.57 17.71
CA PHE A 196 -5.87 -0.55 18.54
C PHE A 196 -7.40 -0.57 18.63
N GLU A 197 -8.04 0.60 18.73
CA GLU A 197 -9.51 0.69 18.76
C GLU A 197 -10.13 0.19 17.46
N ALA A 198 -9.65 0.66 16.30
CA ALA A 198 -10.12 0.23 15.00
C ALA A 198 -9.82 -1.26 14.75
N PHE A 199 -8.65 -1.74 15.18
CA PHE A 199 -8.24 -3.13 15.06
C PHE A 199 -9.17 -4.03 15.88
N ASN A 200 -9.40 -3.72 17.16
CA ASN A 200 -10.33 -4.46 18.00
C ASN A 200 -11.75 -4.46 17.42
N ALA A 201 -12.25 -3.30 17.01
CA ALA A 201 -13.60 -3.18 16.46
C ALA A 201 -13.79 -4.01 15.18
N ALA A 202 -12.82 -4.05 14.27
CA ALA A 202 -12.90 -4.88 13.07
C ALA A 202 -12.93 -6.38 13.38
N GLY A 203 -12.16 -6.82 14.39
CA GLY A 203 -12.21 -8.20 14.89
C GLY A 203 -13.57 -8.59 15.46
N VAL A 204 -14.22 -7.68 16.20
CA VAL A 204 -15.57 -7.87 16.73
C VAL A 204 -16.61 -7.87 15.61
N LEU A 205 -16.54 -6.88 14.73
CA LEU A 205 -17.52 -6.69 13.66
C LEU A 205 -17.41 -7.72 12.54
N GLN A 206 -16.25 -8.31 12.32
CA GLN A 206 -15.98 -9.21 11.19
C GLN A 206 -16.36 -8.55 9.87
N VAL A 207 -15.46 -7.70 9.38
CA VAL A 207 -15.65 -6.84 8.20
C VAL A 207 -14.59 -7.12 7.14
N PRO A 208 -14.86 -6.89 5.84
CA PRO A 208 -13.90 -7.11 4.75
C PRO A 208 -12.82 -6.02 4.74
N MET A 209 -11.92 -6.09 5.69
CA MET A 209 -10.83 -5.14 5.89
C MET A 209 -9.48 -5.82 5.78
N VAL A 210 -8.57 -5.24 5.01
CA VAL A 210 -7.15 -5.64 4.96
C VAL A 210 -6.30 -4.48 5.45
N ILE A 211 -5.53 -4.70 6.51
CA ILE A 211 -4.55 -3.74 7.03
C ILE A 211 -3.15 -4.22 6.64
N CYS A 212 -2.41 -3.38 5.91
CA CYS A 212 -1.04 -3.62 5.52
C CYS A 212 -0.09 -2.79 6.40
N ILE A 213 0.74 -3.45 7.19
CA ILE A 213 1.73 -2.78 8.05
C ILE A 213 3.08 -2.81 7.36
N TRP A 214 3.57 -1.63 6.97
CA TRP A 214 4.89 -1.45 6.38
C TRP A 214 5.94 -1.32 7.48
N ASP A 215 6.72 -2.39 7.73
CA ASP A 215 7.67 -2.44 8.83
C ASP A 215 9.12 -2.35 8.32
N ASP A 216 9.72 -1.20 8.51
CA ASP A 216 11.14 -0.93 8.30
C ASP A 216 11.93 -0.83 9.63
N GLU A 217 11.30 -1.27 10.73
CA GLU A 217 11.85 -1.30 12.09
C GLU A 217 12.15 0.06 12.72
N TYR A 218 11.70 1.15 12.10
CA TYR A 218 11.95 2.51 12.61
C TYR A 218 10.67 3.38 12.62
N GLY A 219 10.56 4.22 13.65
CA GLY A 219 9.65 5.36 13.70
C GLY A 219 10.44 6.65 13.60
N ILE A 220 10.65 7.20 12.40
CA ILE A 220 11.60 8.26 12.09
C ILE A 220 13.02 7.81 12.47
N SER A 221 13.48 8.15 13.66
CA SER A 221 14.81 7.79 14.20
C SER A 221 14.74 6.80 15.36
N VAL A 222 13.54 6.37 15.77
CA VAL A 222 13.31 5.51 16.93
C VAL A 222 13.20 4.05 16.49
N PRO A 223 14.10 3.16 16.92
CA PRO A 223 14.00 1.73 16.65
C PRO A 223 12.73 1.10 17.23
N ALA A 224 12.23 0.04 16.60
CA ALA A 224 10.98 -0.64 16.96
C ALA A 224 10.90 -1.08 18.42
N GLU A 225 12.01 -1.47 19.02
CA GLU A 225 12.09 -1.89 20.43
C GLU A 225 11.68 -0.80 21.44
N PHE A 226 11.74 0.48 21.03
CA PHE A 226 11.39 1.62 21.89
C PHE A 226 9.97 2.16 21.66
N HIS A 227 9.26 1.70 20.63
CA HIS A 227 7.88 2.15 20.36
C HIS A 227 6.87 1.02 20.24
N THR A 228 7.30 -0.23 20.13
CA THR A 228 6.40 -1.39 20.02
C THR A 228 6.82 -2.46 21.03
N THR A 229 5.90 -2.87 21.91
CA THR A 229 6.14 -3.97 22.84
C THR A 229 6.63 -5.21 22.08
N LYS A 230 7.65 -5.90 22.59
CA LYS A 230 8.36 -7.01 21.93
C LYS A 230 9.09 -6.62 20.62
N GLY A 231 9.12 -5.34 20.24
CA GLY A 231 9.69 -4.90 18.97
C GLY A 231 8.97 -5.45 17.73
N ASN A 232 7.79 -6.06 17.87
CA ASN A 232 7.12 -6.78 16.78
C ASN A 232 5.60 -6.72 16.93
N ILE A 233 4.93 -6.01 16.04
CA ILE A 233 3.48 -5.79 16.14
C ILE A 233 2.65 -7.06 15.96
N SER A 234 3.04 -8.02 15.12
CA SER A 234 2.29 -9.26 14.98
C SER A 234 2.40 -10.15 16.22
N GLU A 235 3.48 -10.04 17.00
CA GLU A 235 3.56 -10.72 18.29
C GLU A 235 2.69 -10.07 19.36
N VAL A 236 2.59 -8.74 19.33
CA VAL A 236 1.66 -8.00 20.20
C VAL A 236 0.22 -8.40 19.90
N LEU A 237 -0.12 -8.51 18.63
CA LEU A 237 -1.49 -8.78 18.16
C LEU A 237 -1.81 -10.27 18.00
N SER A 238 -0.93 -11.19 18.40
CA SER A 238 -1.14 -12.63 18.24
C SER A 238 -2.41 -13.16 18.89
N GLY A 239 -2.88 -12.54 19.98
CA GLY A 239 -4.15 -12.85 20.63
C GLY A 239 -5.40 -12.50 19.82
N PHE A 240 -5.28 -11.78 18.73
CA PHE A 240 -6.36 -11.46 17.80
C PHE A 240 -6.49 -12.48 16.65
N GLN A 241 -5.54 -13.41 16.52
CA GLN A 241 -5.62 -14.47 15.51
C GLN A 241 -6.89 -15.29 15.73
N ARG A 242 -7.68 -15.48 14.66
CA ARG A 242 -8.86 -16.36 14.69
C ARG A 242 -8.43 -17.83 14.85
N ASP A 243 -9.31 -18.60 15.44
CA ASP A 243 -9.20 -20.06 15.54
C ASP A 243 -10.55 -20.74 15.27
N ASP A 244 -10.62 -22.05 15.43
CA ASP A 244 -11.85 -22.84 15.20
C ASP A 244 -13.02 -22.46 16.13
N LYS A 245 -12.75 -21.78 17.24
CA LYS A 245 -13.75 -21.42 18.28
C LYS A 245 -14.03 -19.93 18.35
N ASN A 246 -13.04 -19.11 17.98
CA ASN A 246 -13.08 -17.67 18.18
C ASN A 246 -12.96 -16.91 16.88
N LYS A 247 -13.79 -15.88 16.70
CA LYS A 247 -13.62 -14.87 15.67
C LYS A 247 -12.36 -14.05 15.94
N GLY A 248 -11.83 -13.46 14.90
CA GLY A 248 -10.63 -12.65 14.98
C GLY A 248 -10.14 -12.29 13.60
N TYR A 249 -8.86 -12.07 13.49
CA TYR A 249 -8.15 -11.75 12.26
C TYR A 249 -7.49 -12.97 11.64
N GLU A 250 -7.27 -12.92 10.32
CA GLU A 250 -6.18 -13.67 9.72
C GLU A 250 -4.92 -12.79 9.76
N ILE A 251 -3.88 -13.26 10.47
CA ILE A 251 -2.61 -12.54 10.61
C ILE A 251 -1.55 -13.20 9.73
N LEU A 252 -1.16 -12.49 8.68
CA LEU A 252 -0.18 -12.95 7.69
C LEU A 252 1.13 -12.17 7.85
N LYS A 253 2.27 -12.85 7.65
CA LYS A 253 3.60 -12.23 7.65
C LYS A 253 4.29 -12.52 6.33
N VAL A 254 4.95 -11.53 5.76
CA VAL A 254 5.70 -11.67 4.51
C VAL A 254 6.88 -10.71 4.47
N LYS A 255 7.97 -11.11 3.83
CA LYS A 255 9.14 -10.25 3.62
C LYS A 255 8.90 -9.28 2.47
N GLY A 256 9.24 -8.01 2.68
CA GLY A 256 8.96 -6.94 1.73
C GLY A 256 9.75 -6.98 0.42
N TRP A 257 10.76 -7.83 0.33
CA TRP A 257 11.57 -8.03 -0.88
C TRP A 257 11.26 -9.33 -1.63
N ASP A 258 10.41 -10.22 -1.08
CA ASP A 258 10.05 -11.48 -1.72
C ASP A 258 8.80 -11.29 -2.60
N TYR A 259 9.04 -10.98 -3.88
CA TYR A 259 7.97 -10.65 -4.83
C TYR A 259 6.91 -11.75 -4.94
N THR A 260 7.32 -13.01 -5.07
CA THR A 260 6.38 -14.13 -5.24
C THR A 260 5.53 -14.35 -3.98
N ALA A 261 6.18 -14.35 -2.82
CA ALA A 261 5.48 -14.49 -1.55
C ALA A 261 4.50 -13.32 -1.30
N LEU A 262 4.89 -12.10 -1.68
CA LEU A 262 4.01 -10.92 -1.60
C LEU A 262 2.74 -11.11 -2.44
N ILE A 263 2.86 -11.47 -3.73
CA ILE A 263 1.70 -11.69 -4.60
C ILE A 263 0.73 -12.70 -3.97
N HIS A 264 1.21 -13.88 -3.60
CA HIS A 264 0.37 -14.91 -2.99
C HIS A 264 -0.26 -14.47 -1.65
N THR A 265 0.49 -13.75 -0.82
CA THR A 265 -0.02 -13.27 0.47
C THR A 265 -1.16 -12.26 0.30
N PHE A 266 -1.03 -11.32 -0.65
CA PHE A 266 -2.04 -10.31 -0.90
C PHE A 266 -3.28 -10.89 -1.60
N GLU A 267 -3.11 -11.84 -2.53
CA GLU A 267 -4.22 -12.59 -3.13
C GLU A 267 -5.01 -13.35 -2.07
N ASN A 268 -4.35 -14.13 -1.23
CA ASN A 268 -4.98 -14.87 -0.14
C ASN A 268 -5.70 -13.93 0.84
N ALA A 269 -5.10 -12.80 1.21
CA ALA A 269 -5.73 -11.80 2.07
C ALA A 269 -6.99 -11.20 1.44
N SER A 270 -6.95 -10.90 0.14
CA SER A 270 -8.09 -10.40 -0.62
C SER A 270 -9.26 -11.40 -0.59
N ASP A 271 -8.99 -12.67 -0.87
CA ASP A 271 -10.00 -13.72 -0.93
C ASP A 271 -10.64 -13.94 0.44
N ILE A 272 -9.84 -14.05 1.50
CA ILE A 272 -10.34 -14.18 2.88
C ILE A 272 -11.25 -13.01 3.25
N ALA A 273 -10.81 -11.79 3.01
CA ALA A 273 -11.59 -10.61 3.36
C ALA A 273 -12.87 -10.50 2.52
N ARG A 274 -12.77 -10.69 1.21
CA ARG A 274 -13.87 -10.51 0.26
C ARG A 274 -14.96 -11.58 0.40
N GLU A 275 -14.55 -12.84 0.46
CA GLU A 275 -15.51 -13.94 0.51
C GLU A 275 -16.13 -14.13 1.88
N ASN A 276 -15.32 -14.07 2.92
CA ASN A 276 -15.72 -14.45 4.26
C ASN A 276 -16.02 -13.26 5.19
N HIS A 277 -15.74 -12.01 4.79
CA HIS A 277 -15.79 -10.83 5.65
C HIS A 277 -14.98 -11.01 6.95
N VAL A 278 -13.82 -11.66 6.85
CA VAL A 278 -12.86 -11.78 7.93
C VAL A 278 -11.79 -10.70 7.76
N PRO A 279 -11.53 -9.88 8.79
CA PRO A 279 -10.45 -8.90 8.68
C PRO A 279 -9.09 -9.59 8.63
N VAL A 280 -8.20 -9.05 7.79
CA VAL A 280 -6.85 -9.57 7.58
C VAL A 280 -5.83 -8.51 7.95
N MET A 281 -4.77 -8.90 8.62
CA MET A 281 -3.59 -8.09 8.83
C MET A 281 -2.41 -8.71 8.07
N ILE A 282 -1.78 -7.94 7.20
CA ILE A 282 -0.53 -8.31 6.53
C ILE A 282 0.60 -7.52 7.18
N HIS A 283 1.48 -8.19 7.91
CA HIS A 283 2.71 -7.61 8.44
C HIS A 283 3.84 -7.84 7.44
N VAL A 284 4.18 -6.78 6.72
CA VAL A 284 5.29 -6.79 5.75
C VAL A 284 6.55 -6.37 6.46
N THR A 285 7.42 -7.33 6.70
CA THR A 285 8.69 -7.16 7.43
C THR A 285 9.87 -6.98 6.49
N GLU A 286 11.03 -6.68 7.05
CA GLU A 286 12.29 -6.52 6.30
C GLU A 286 12.18 -5.49 5.17
N LEU A 287 11.41 -4.42 5.39
CA LEU A 287 11.36 -3.27 4.49
C LEU A 287 12.56 -2.35 4.74
N THR A 288 12.85 -1.56 3.72
CA THR A 288 13.93 -0.58 3.76
C THR A 288 13.38 0.84 3.63
N GLN A 289 14.20 1.83 3.93
CA GLN A 289 13.91 3.24 3.69
C GLN A 289 15.19 3.90 3.15
N PRO A 290 15.55 3.67 1.86
CA PRO A 290 16.85 4.00 1.30
C PRO A 290 17.23 5.47 1.34
N GLN A 291 16.24 6.36 1.34
CA GLN A 291 16.46 7.82 1.42
C GLN A 291 16.22 8.39 2.82
N GLY A 292 16.03 7.53 3.84
CA GLY A 292 15.62 7.92 5.17
C GLY A 292 14.15 8.31 5.26
N HIS A 293 13.67 8.65 6.45
CA HIS A 293 12.26 8.87 6.72
C HIS A 293 11.63 10.00 5.88
N SER A 294 12.34 11.12 5.76
CA SER A 294 11.88 12.31 5.02
C SER A 294 13.06 13.19 4.62
N THR A 295 12.77 14.33 4.00
CA THR A 295 13.81 15.32 3.64
C THR A 295 14.29 16.19 4.81
N SER A 296 13.74 16.03 6.01
CA SER A 296 14.10 16.83 7.19
C SER A 296 15.36 16.35 7.93
N GLY A 297 15.91 15.19 7.57
CA GLY A 297 17.11 14.66 8.21
C GLY A 297 17.77 13.54 7.42
N SER A 298 19.01 13.21 7.83
CA SER A 298 19.78 12.10 7.28
C SER A 298 19.67 10.89 8.20
N HIS A 299 19.43 9.73 7.63
CA HIS A 299 19.30 8.48 8.38
C HIS A 299 20.65 7.92 8.86
N GLU A 300 21.77 8.36 8.29
CA GLU A 300 23.11 8.01 8.76
C GLU A 300 23.38 8.52 10.18
N ARG A 301 22.59 9.44 10.69
CA ARG A 301 22.72 9.97 12.06
C ARG A 301 22.21 9.01 13.13
N TYR A 302 21.35 8.05 12.78
CA TYR A 302 20.70 7.17 13.75
C TYR A 302 20.69 5.69 13.38
N LYS A 303 20.97 5.34 12.12
CA LYS A 303 21.16 3.95 11.70
C LYS A 303 22.64 3.58 11.75
N SER A 304 22.95 2.37 12.22
CA SER A 304 24.31 1.85 12.18
C SER A 304 24.80 1.57 10.76
N SER A 305 26.10 1.48 10.56
CA SER A 305 26.69 1.13 9.26
C SER A 305 26.22 -0.23 8.76
N GLU A 306 26.11 -1.20 9.68
CA GLU A 306 25.63 -2.56 9.40
C GLU A 306 24.17 -2.53 8.93
N ARG A 307 23.32 -1.70 9.56
CA ARG A 307 21.92 -1.54 9.15
C ARG A 307 21.82 -0.90 7.75
N LEU A 308 22.60 0.11 7.49
CA LEU A 308 22.62 0.77 6.17
C LEU A 308 23.11 -0.16 5.07
N GLU A 309 24.11 -1.02 5.35
CA GLU A 309 24.56 -2.02 4.38
C GLU A 309 23.51 -3.10 4.15
N TRP A 310 22.87 -3.59 5.23
CA TRP A 310 21.76 -4.53 5.12
C TRP A 310 20.60 -3.95 4.27
N GLU A 311 20.25 -2.67 4.44
CA GLU A 311 19.21 -2.02 3.63
C GLU A 311 19.58 -1.97 2.14
N LYS A 312 20.85 -1.76 1.80
CA LYS A 312 21.31 -1.79 0.41
C LYS A 312 21.23 -3.20 -0.19
N GLU A 313 21.57 -4.23 0.60
CA GLU A 313 21.51 -5.62 0.16
C GLU A 313 20.08 -6.14 0.01
N ASN A 314 19.15 -5.68 0.84
CA ASN A 314 17.77 -6.12 0.88
C ASN A 314 16.79 -5.11 0.30
N ASP A 315 17.28 -4.13 -0.47
CA ASP A 315 16.41 -3.22 -1.21
C ASP A 315 15.49 -3.99 -2.16
N CYS A 316 14.18 -3.73 -2.06
CA CYS A 316 13.18 -4.53 -2.76
C CYS A 316 13.31 -4.42 -4.29
N ASN A 317 13.67 -3.26 -4.85
CA ASN A 317 13.88 -3.11 -6.29
C ASN A 317 15.13 -3.85 -6.78
N LYS A 318 16.23 -3.85 -5.97
CA LYS A 318 17.42 -4.66 -6.24
C LYS A 318 17.08 -6.14 -6.27
N ARG A 319 16.39 -6.63 -5.23
CA ARG A 319 15.97 -8.05 -5.11
C ARG A 319 15.03 -8.45 -6.24
N PHE A 320 14.11 -7.58 -6.65
CA PHE A 320 13.21 -7.85 -7.76
C PHE A 320 13.95 -7.96 -9.09
N ARG A 321 14.90 -7.05 -9.34
CA ARG A 321 15.77 -7.10 -10.51
C ARG A 321 16.57 -8.42 -10.58
N GLU A 322 17.18 -8.82 -9.46
CA GLU A 322 17.89 -10.09 -9.34
C GLU A 322 16.98 -11.27 -9.61
N TRP A 323 15.75 -11.28 -9.06
CA TRP A 323 14.76 -12.31 -9.27
C TRP A 323 14.33 -12.43 -10.75
N ILE A 324 14.12 -11.30 -11.44
CA ILE A 324 13.78 -11.28 -12.88
C ILE A 324 14.90 -11.94 -13.69
N LEU A 325 16.15 -11.60 -13.43
CA LEU A 325 17.31 -12.17 -14.12
C LEU A 325 17.49 -13.67 -13.83
N GLN A 326 17.40 -14.06 -12.56
CA GLN A 326 17.53 -15.46 -12.14
C GLN A 326 16.47 -16.37 -12.76
N ASN A 327 15.26 -15.86 -12.92
CA ASN A 327 14.15 -16.59 -13.55
C ASN A 327 14.09 -16.43 -15.08
N LYS A 328 15.09 -15.76 -15.69
CA LYS A 328 15.19 -15.54 -17.14
C LYS A 328 13.95 -14.86 -17.74
N ILE A 329 13.29 -14.02 -16.97
CA ILE A 329 12.12 -13.24 -17.42
C ILE A 329 12.56 -12.13 -18.36
N ALA A 330 13.72 -11.52 -18.10
CA ALA A 330 14.36 -10.56 -18.99
C ALA A 330 15.87 -10.69 -18.91
N THR A 331 16.56 -10.13 -19.91
CA THR A 331 18.01 -10.03 -19.95
C THR A 331 18.50 -8.76 -19.25
N GLU A 332 19.78 -8.73 -18.91
CA GLU A 332 20.46 -7.57 -18.32
C GLU A 332 20.34 -6.33 -19.23
N GLU A 333 20.41 -6.52 -20.56
CA GLU A 333 20.30 -5.44 -21.54
C GLU A 333 18.89 -4.86 -21.62
N GLU A 334 17.86 -5.72 -21.61
CA GLU A 334 16.47 -5.28 -21.61
C GLU A 334 16.14 -4.47 -20.36
N LEU A 335 16.55 -4.92 -19.17
CA LEU A 335 16.35 -4.17 -17.95
C LEU A 335 17.08 -2.83 -17.95
N LYS A 336 18.34 -2.78 -18.41
CA LYS A 336 19.08 -1.51 -18.53
C LYS A 336 18.42 -0.53 -19.50
N ASN A 337 17.88 -1.01 -20.61
CA ASN A 337 17.18 -0.17 -21.58
C ASN A 337 15.87 0.39 -20.98
N LEU A 338 15.12 -0.44 -20.27
CA LEU A 338 13.92 -0.01 -19.54
C LEU A 338 14.26 1.06 -18.50
N GLU A 339 15.22 0.80 -17.62
CA GLU A 339 15.69 1.73 -16.59
C GLU A 339 16.17 3.08 -17.17
N LYS A 340 16.87 3.04 -18.31
CA LYS A 340 17.33 4.24 -19.02
C LYS A 340 16.19 5.05 -19.61
N GLY A 341 15.13 4.38 -20.07
CA GLY A 341 13.94 5.05 -20.61
C GLY A 341 13.11 5.75 -19.53
N ILE A 342 13.21 5.33 -18.27
CA ILE A 342 12.51 5.93 -17.13
C ILE A 342 13.23 7.19 -16.62
N LYS A 343 14.57 7.20 -16.63
CA LYS A 343 15.41 8.32 -16.14
C LYS A 343 15.36 9.53 -17.06
#